data_063f28dd6f0b6f91762a9ec6f170d3ee
#
_entry.id   063f28dd6f0b6f91762a9ec6f170d3ee
#
_cell.length_a   1.000
_cell.length_b   1.000
_cell.length_c   1.000
_cell.angle_alpha   90.00
_cell.angle_beta   90.00
_cell.angle_gamma   90.00
#
_symmetry.space_group_name_H-M   'P 1'
#
loop_
_entity.id
_entity.type
_entity.pdbx_description
1 polymer ?
#
loop_
_entity_poly.entity_id
_entity_poly.type
_entity_poly.pdbx_seq_one_letter_code
_entity_poly.pdbx_strand_id
1 'polypeptide(L)'
;MAYRVQWLTPLAAVLSSILTISASPPAAARDIVAFRDGSYSAGTIVIRTNERRLYYVMGDGRAVRYPVGVGKAGKAWNGRVQIEGKYIRPAWSPPADVKRDKPQLPNLIAGGSPRNPMGAAAMTLSGGGQYAIHGTNVPGTVGGFVSYGCFRMYNQDVLDLYSRVSVGTAVVVTR
;
A
#
# COMPACT_ATOMS: atom_id res chain seq x y z
N MET A 1 8.57 -27.86 81.68
CA MET A 1 9.01 -27.98 80.32
C MET A 1 7.94 -27.40 79.41
N ALA A 2 8.23 -26.21 78.80
CA ALA A 2 7.27 -25.52 77.95
C ALA A 2 7.83 -25.50 76.53
N TYR A 3 7.18 -26.17 75.57
CA TYR A 3 7.55 -26.18 74.15
C TYR A 3 6.93 -24.96 73.52
N ARG A 4 7.81 -24.08 72.92
CA ARG A 4 7.40 -22.97 71.99
C ARG A 4 7.24 -23.53 70.61
N VAL A 5 6.04 -23.47 70.09
CA VAL A 5 5.76 -23.73 68.66
C VAL A 5 6.02 -22.45 67.86
N GLN A 6 7.01 -22.47 66.95
CA GLN A 6 7.27 -21.38 66.01
C GLN A 6 6.40 -21.59 64.77
N TRP A 7 5.56 -20.60 64.45
CA TRP A 7 4.79 -20.56 63.22
C TRP A 7 5.65 -19.94 62.12
N LEU A 8 6.00 -20.75 61.10
CA LEU A 8 6.64 -20.27 59.88
C LEU A 8 5.54 -19.76 58.93
N THR A 9 5.51 -18.47 58.67
CA THR A 9 4.65 -17.85 57.64
C THR A 9 5.31 -18.02 56.25
N PRO A 10 4.61 -18.57 55.23
CA PRO A 10 5.15 -18.63 53.89
C PRO A 10 5.08 -17.25 53.24
N LEU A 11 6.21 -16.75 52.78
CA LEU A 11 6.32 -15.56 51.91
C LEU A 11 5.78 -15.92 50.55
N ALA A 12 4.62 -15.40 50.15
CA ALA A 12 4.08 -15.54 48.80
C ALA A 12 4.80 -14.55 47.87
N ALA A 13 5.64 -15.07 47.00
CA ALA A 13 6.27 -14.29 45.94
C ALA A 13 5.24 -14.01 44.84
N VAL A 14 4.82 -12.76 44.71
CA VAL A 14 4.00 -12.29 43.58
C VAL A 14 4.88 -12.06 42.38
N LEU A 15 4.86 -12.99 41.42
CA LEU A 15 5.48 -12.80 40.12
C LEU A 15 4.60 -11.84 39.30
N SER A 16 5.00 -10.57 39.20
CA SER A 16 4.40 -9.61 38.28
C SER A 16 4.90 -9.90 36.84
N SER A 17 4.07 -10.54 36.03
CA SER A 17 4.31 -10.73 34.63
C SER A 17 4.17 -9.39 33.89
N ILE A 18 5.28 -8.77 33.51
CA ILE A 18 5.28 -7.58 32.65
C ILE A 18 4.94 -8.02 31.22
N LEU A 19 3.71 -7.75 30.80
CA LEU A 19 3.26 -7.95 29.42
C LEU A 19 3.91 -6.87 28.54
N THR A 20 5.00 -7.20 27.85
CA THR A 20 5.61 -6.31 26.86
C THR A 20 4.72 -6.26 25.62
N ILE A 21 3.94 -5.18 25.49
CA ILE A 21 3.21 -4.87 24.25
C ILE A 21 4.24 -4.44 23.22
N SER A 22 4.60 -5.36 22.33
CA SER A 22 5.38 -5.03 21.14
C SER A 22 4.54 -4.15 20.22
N ALA A 23 4.74 -2.83 20.28
CA ALA A 23 4.17 -1.92 19.32
C ALA A 23 4.81 -2.21 17.96
N SER A 24 4.01 -2.73 17.01
CA SER A 24 4.44 -2.80 15.61
C SER A 24 4.81 -1.40 15.14
N PRO A 25 5.94 -1.21 14.43
CA PRO A 25 6.28 0.11 13.90
C PRO A 25 5.12 0.60 13.04
N PRO A 26 4.74 1.89 13.14
CA PRO A 26 3.69 2.44 12.30
C PRO A 26 4.07 2.19 10.84
N ALA A 27 3.15 1.61 10.07
CA ALA A 27 3.29 1.53 8.61
C ALA A 27 3.68 2.94 8.14
N ALA A 28 4.72 3.04 7.30
CA ALA A 28 5.23 4.34 6.84
C ALA A 28 4.07 5.18 6.28
N ALA A 29 3.55 6.08 7.11
CA ALA A 29 2.32 6.79 6.87
C ALA A 29 2.50 7.74 5.67
N ARG A 30 1.40 8.00 4.95
CA ARG A 30 1.34 9.14 4.05
C ARG A 30 1.68 10.41 4.83
N ASP A 31 2.42 11.31 4.21
CA ASP A 31 2.80 12.59 4.79
C ASP A 31 2.72 13.71 3.75
N ILE A 32 2.57 14.93 4.21
CA ILE A 32 2.67 16.11 3.36
C ILE A 32 4.14 16.54 3.35
N VAL A 33 4.70 16.63 2.15
CA VAL A 33 6.11 16.97 1.93
C VAL A 33 6.25 18.17 1.03
N ALA A 34 7.39 18.86 1.11
CA ALA A 34 7.79 19.85 0.12
C ALA A 34 7.98 19.15 -1.24
N PHE A 35 7.37 19.70 -2.29
CA PHE A 35 7.47 19.21 -3.65
C PHE A 35 7.67 20.40 -4.59
N ARG A 36 8.94 20.76 -4.80
CA ARG A 36 9.33 21.98 -5.53
C ARG A 36 9.57 21.75 -7.02
N ASP A 37 9.09 20.65 -7.56
CA ASP A 37 9.17 20.36 -9.00
C ASP A 37 8.03 21.09 -9.72
N GLY A 38 8.35 22.27 -10.27
CA GLY A 38 7.39 23.13 -10.97
C GLY A 38 6.90 22.56 -12.33
N SER A 39 7.39 21.39 -12.74
CA SER A 39 6.98 20.75 -14.00
C SER A 39 5.60 20.10 -13.92
N TYR A 40 4.98 20.02 -12.71
CA TYR A 40 3.72 19.35 -12.50
C TYR A 40 2.67 20.26 -11.89
N SER A 41 1.53 20.35 -12.55
CA SER A 41 0.37 21.11 -12.05
C SER A 41 -0.26 20.44 -10.83
N ALA A 42 -0.95 21.24 -10.00
CA ALA A 42 -1.78 20.72 -8.93
C ALA A 42 -2.78 19.67 -9.45
N GLY A 43 -3.03 18.63 -8.68
CA GLY A 43 -3.88 17.51 -9.06
C GLY A 43 -3.15 16.39 -9.83
N THR A 44 -1.90 16.60 -10.29
CA THR A 44 -1.12 15.57 -10.96
C THR A 44 -0.64 14.51 -9.97
N ILE A 45 -0.68 13.24 -10.37
CA ILE A 45 0.00 12.15 -9.69
C ILE A 45 1.39 11.98 -10.31
N VAL A 46 2.44 11.99 -9.49
CA VAL A 46 3.81 11.70 -9.91
C VAL A 46 4.31 10.46 -9.19
N ILE A 47 4.71 9.43 -9.94
CA ILE A 47 5.22 8.18 -9.37
C ILE A 47 6.71 8.06 -9.69
N ARG A 48 7.56 8.11 -8.67
CA ARG A 48 9.00 7.92 -8.79
C ARG A 48 9.33 6.47 -8.40
N THR A 49 9.55 5.64 -9.42
CA THR A 49 9.68 4.18 -9.21
C THR A 49 10.93 3.81 -8.42
N ASN A 50 12.06 4.51 -8.62
CA ASN A 50 13.28 4.27 -7.86
C ASN A 50 13.12 4.61 -6.37
N GLU A 51 12.33 5.63 -6.06
CA GLU A 51 12.00 6.01 -4.68
C GLU A 51 10.92 5.10 -4.07
N ARG A 52 10.16 4.39 -4.90
CA ARG A 52 8.96 3.64 -4.53
C ARG A 52 7.97 4.54 -3.80
N ARG A 53 7.75 5.72 -4.38
CA ARG A 53 6.86 6.76 -3.85
C ARG A 53 5.92 7.28 -4.94
N LEU A 54 4.71 7.57 -4.50
CA LEU A 54 3.70 8.29 -5.26
C LEU A 54 3.46 9.63 -4.60
N TYR A 55 3.42 10.68 -5.38
CA TYR A 55 3.18 12.05 -4.97
C TYR A 55 1.89 12.57 -5.63
N TYR A 56 0.93 12.97 -4.82
CA TYR A 56 -0.21 13.75 -5.30
C TYR A 56 0.13 15.23 -5.11
N VAL A 57 0.33 15.95 -6.21
CA VAL A 57 0.75 17.35 -6.21
C VAL A 57 -0.40 18.23 -5.74
N MET A 58 -0.22 18.96 -4.66
CA MET A 58 -1.25 19.80 -4.07
C MET A 58 -1.27 21.23 -4.67
N GLY A 59 -0.20 21.66 -5.32
CA GLY A 59 0.13 23.04 -5.59
C GLY A 59 0.94 23.64 -4.42
N ASP A 60 1.20 24.94 -4.46
CA ASP A 60 1.93 25.68 -3.40
C ASP A 60 3.28 25.03 -2.97
N GLY A 61 3.90 24.26 -3.84
CA GLY A 61 5.17 23.57 -3.57
C GLY A 61 5.06 22.38 -2.62
N ARG A 62 3.87 21.77 -2.44
CA ARG A 62 3.63 20.60 -1.59
C ARG A 62 3.00 19.44 -2.33
N ALA A 63 3.18 18.24 -1.80
CA ALA A 63 2.49 17.03 -2.26
C ALA A 63 2.15 16.11 -1.08
N VAL A 64 1.10 15.34 -1.21
CA VAL A 64 0.88 14.17 -0.36
C VAL A 64 1.72 13.02 -0.92
N ARG A 65 2.61 12.49 -0.10
CA ARG A 65 3.52 11.39 -0.45
C ARG A 65 2.99 10.08 0.12
N TYR A 66 2.96 9.04 -0.72
CA TYR A 66 2.54 7.69 -0.33
C TYR A 66 3.66 6.69 -0.65
N PRO A 67 3.90 5.70 0.21
CA PRO A 67 4.71 4.55 -0.16
C PRO A 67 3.97 3.67 -1.17
N VAL A 68 4.69 3.16 -2.18
CA VAL A 68 4.09 2.28 -3.19
C VAL A 68 4.98 1.09 -3.53
N GLY A 69 4.38 -0.07 -3.73
CA GLY A 69 5.03 -1.19 -4.42
C GLY A 69 4.99 -0.93 -5.92
N VAL A 70 6.10 -1.17 -6.61
CA VAL A 70 6.28 -0.87 -8.04
C VAL A 70 6.67 -2.12 -8.84
N GLY A 71 6.79 -1.99 -10.16
CA GLY A 71 7.19 -3.07 -11.05
C GLY A 71 8.51 -3.72 -10.65
N LYS A 72 8.54 -5.07 -10.60
CA LYS A 72 9.77 -5.85 -10.46
C LYS A 72 10.70 -5.64 -11.66
N ALA A 73 11.93 -6.15 -11.60
CA ALA A 73 12.89 -6.10 -12.70
C ALA A 73 12.24 -6.55 -14.02
N GLY A 74 12.43 -5.79 -15.09
CA GLY A 74 11.83 -6.02 -16.41
C GLY A 74 10.34 -5.69 -16.53
N LYS A 75 9.70 -5.22 -15.45
CA LYS A 75 8.28 -4.82 -15.43
C LYS A 75 8.07 -3.35 -15.03
N ALA A 76 9.14 -2.62 -14.73
CA ALA A 76 9.08 -1.18 -14.50
C ALA A 76 8.92 -0.46 -15.84
N TRP A 77 8.13 0.60 -15.86
CA TRP A 77 7.90 1.46 -17.00
C TRP A 77 7.91 2.93 -16.58
N ASN A 78 7.97 3.82 -17.56
CA ASN A 78 7.87 5.26 -17.39
C ASN A 78 7.00 5.86 -18.51
N GLY A 79 6.44 7.03 -18.28
CA GLY A 79 5.60 7.71 -19.25
C GLY A 79 4.53 8.58 -18.61
N ARG A 80 3.67 9.13 -19.46
CA ARG A 80 2.51 9.93 -19.08
C ARG A 80 1.25 9.20 -19.49
N VAL A 81 0.35 9.03 -18.54
CA VAL A 81 -0.97 8.41 -18.70
C VAL A 81 -1.99 9.19 -17.88
N GLN A 82 -3.23 8.74 -17.85
CA GLN A 82 -4.28 9.31 -17.02
C GLN A 82 -5.10 8.22 -16.37
N ILE A 83 -5.80 8.56 -15.30
CA ILE A 83 -6.80 7.67 -14.70
C ILE A 83 -7.93 7.48 -15.71
N GLU A 84 -8.21 6.24 -16.09
CA GLU A 84 -9.25 5.86 -17.05
C GLU A 84 -10.53 5.38 -16.34
N GLY A 85 -10.39 4.74 -15.19
CA GLY A 85 -11.51 4.26 -14.40
C GLY A 85 -11.18 4.19 -12.91
N LYS A 86 -12.24 4.26 -12.07
CA LYS A 86 -12.14 4.24 -10.61
C LYS A 86 -13.14 3.23 -10.06
N TYR A 87 -12.68 2.30 -9.22
CA TYR A 87 -13.47 1.17 -8.74
C TYR A 87 -13.22 0.90 -7.25
N ILE A 88 -14.28 0.74 -6.49
CA ILE A 88 -14.23 0.30 -5.09
C ILE A 88 -14.38 -1.23 -5.06
N ARG A 89 -13.45 -1.91 -4.38
CA ARG A 89 -13.43 -3.37 -4.25
C ARG A 89 -13.69 -4.09 -5.58
N PRO A 90 -12.94 -3.78 -6.66
CA PRO A 90 -13.19 -4.41 -7.95
C PRO A 90 -12.95 -5.92 -7.90
N ALA A 91 -13.68 -6.67 -8.71
CA ALA A 91 -13.27 -8.03 -9.05
C ALA A 91 -11.95 -7.97 -9.85
N TRP A 92 -11.18 -9.05 -9.81
CA TRP A 92 -9.89 -9.12 -10.47
C TRP A 92 -9.71 -10.40 -11.25
N SER A 93 -9.37 -10.26 -12.52
CA SER A 93 -8.92 -11.35 -13.39
C SER A 93 -7.41 -11.22 -13.61
N PRO A 94 -6.63 -12.31 -13.40
CA PRO A 94 -5.19 -12.25 -13.62
C PRO A 94 -4.86 -11.90 -15.06
N PRO A 95 -4.04 -10.85 -15.33
CA PRO A 95 -3.48 -10.61 -16.65
C PRO A 95 -2.70 -11.83 -17.17
N ALA A 96 -2.54 -11.94 -18.50
CA ALA A 96 -1.89 -13.09 -19.13
C ALA A 96 -0.51 -13.41 -18.56
N ASP A 97 0.31 -12.37 -18.32
CA ASP A 97 1.64 -12.53 -17.73
C ASP A 97 1.59 -13.12 -16.32
N VAL A 98 0.65 -12.63 -15.50
CA VAL A 98 0.45 -13.15 -14.13
C VAL A 98 -0.05 -14.59 -14.18
N LYS A 99 -0.99 -14.90 -15.09
CA LYS A 99 -1.56 -16.25 -15.24
C LYS A 99 -0.51 -17.23 -15.74
N ARG A 100 0.39 -16.82 -16.64
CA ARG A 100 1.52 -17.63 -17.10
C ARG A 100 2.46 -18.01 -15.96
N ASP A 101 2.82 -17.03 -15.10
CA ASP A 101 3.74 -17.25 -13.98
C ASP A 101 3.07 -17.97 -12.80
N LYS A 102 1.74 -17.89 -12.70
CA LYS A 102 0.91 -18.45 -11.61
C LYS A 102 -0.34 -19.12 -12.17
N PRO A 103 -0.21 -20.26 -12.88
CA PRO A 103 -1.33 -20.92 -13.58
C PRO A 103 -2.44 -21.41 -12.65
N GLN A 104 -2.13 -21.65 -11.37
CA GLN A 104 -3.07 -22.08 -10.34
C GLN A 104 -4.06 -20.99 -9.89
N LEU A 105 -3.83 -19.73 -10.24
CA LEU A 105 -4.78 -18.66 -9.88
C LEU A 105 -6.12 -18.88 -10.60
N PRO A 106 -7.26 -18.61 -9.93
CA PRO A 106 -8.56 -18.65 -10.58
C PRO A 106 -8.65 -17.59 -11.68
N ASN A 107 -9.56 -17.77 -12.64
CA ASN A 107 -9.76 -16.80 -13.72
C ASN A 107 -10.38 -15.49 -13.24
N LEU A 108 -11.09 -15.53 -12.11
CA LEU A 108 -11.72 -14.37 -11.48
C LEU A 108 -11.64 -14.50 -9.96
N ILE A 109 -11.26 -13.43 -9.28
CA ILE A 109 -11.39 -13.29 -7.84
C ILE A 109 -12.38 -12.17 -7.55
N ALA A 110 -13.44 -12.49 -6.80
CA ALA A 110 -14.51 -11.55 -6.49
C ALA A 110 -13.99 -10.32 -5.75
N GLY A 111 -14.64 -9.19 -5.98
CA GLY A 111 -14.38 -7.95 -5.27
C GLY A 111 -14.64 -8.09 -3.77
N GLY A 112 -13.77 -7.50 -2.96
CA GLY A 112 -13.84 -7.61 -1.50
C GLY A 112 -13.36 -8.93 -0.89
N SER A 113 -13.03 -9.93 -1.71
CA SER A 113 -12.42 -11.18 -1.22
C SER A 113 -11.07 -10.91 -0.54
N PRO A 114 -10.75 -11.53 0.60
CA PRO A 114 -9.44 -11.42 1.24
C PRO A 114 -8.28 -11.87 0.35
N ARG A 115 -8.56 -12.70 -0.67
CA ARG A 115 -7.58 -13.15 -1.66
C ARG A 115 -7.41 -12.23 -2.85
N ASN A 116 -8.23 -11.17 -2.95
CA ASN A 116 -8.18 -10.26 -4.09
C ASN A 116 -7.00 -9.28 -3.96
N PRO A 117 -6.05 -9.29 -4.91
CA PRO A 117 -4.85 -8.45 -4.83
C PRO A 117 -5.13 -6.96 -5.05
N MET A 118 -6.32 -6.58 -5.55
CA MET A 118 -6.69 -5.16 -5.77
C MET A 118 -6.98 -4.41 -4.47
N GLY A 119 -7.28 -5.13 -3.37
CA GLY A 119 -7.55 -4.50 -2.08
C GLY A 119 -8.83 -3.66 -2.08
N ALA A 120 -8.78 -2.50 -1.42
CA ALA A 120 -9.95 -1.67 -1.14
C ALA A 120 -10.44 -0.86 -2.35
N ALA A 121 -9.55 -0.49 -3.28
CA ALA A 121 -9.89 0.28 -4.48
C ALA A 121 -8.83 0.08 -5.57
N ALA A 122 -9.22 0.37 -6.81
CA ALA A 122 -8.31 0.45 -7.95
C ALA A 122 -8.68 1.62 -8.87
N MET A 123 -7.64 2.24 -9.45
CA MET A 123 -7.74 3.26 -10.49
C MET A 123 -6.95 2.74 -11.68
N THR A 124 -7.65 2.41 -12.78
CA THR A 124 -7.02 1.94 -14.01
C THR A 124 -6.34 3.10 -14.74
N LEU A 125 -5.24 2.79 -15.41
CA LEU A 125 -4.44 3.77 -16.16
C LEU A 125 -4.64 3.58 -17.66
N SER A 126 -4.72 4.68 -18.40
CA SER A 126 -4.84 4.66 -19.87
C SER A 126 -3.62 4.03 -20.53
N GLY A 127 -3.76 3.62 -21.80
CA GLY A 127 -2.67 3.04 -22.57
C GLY A 127 -2.66 1.52 -22.63
N GLY A 128 -3.83 0.88 -22.58
CA GLY A 128 -3.99 -0.55 -22.84
C GLY A 128 -4.54 -1.38 -21.68
N GLY A 129 -5.07 -0.74 -20.64
CA GLY A 129 -5.87 -1.41 -19.60
C GLY A 129 -5.14 -2.39 -18.68
N GLN A 130 -3.81 -2.42 -18.73
CA GLN A 130 -3.04 -3.42 -17.97
C GLN A 130 -2.51 -2.92 -16.64
N TYR A 131 -2.42 -1.60 -16.44
CA TYR A 131 -1.82 -1.01 -15.25
C TYR A 131 -2.87 -0.29 -14.41
N ALA A 132 -2.66 -0.33 -13.11
CA ALA A 132 -3.50 0.35 -12.14
C ALA A 132 -2.70 0.83 -10.93
N ILE A 133 -3.23 1.85 -10.27
CA ILE A 133 -2.90 2.20 -8.89
C ILE A 133 -3.97 1.52 -8.03
N HIS A 134 -3.59 0.65 -7.09
CA HIS A 134 -4.57 -0.16 -6.35
C HIS A 134 -4.11 -0.46 -4.91
N GLY A 135 -5.05 -0.87 -4.08
CA GLY A 135 -4.77 -1.39 -2.75
C GLY A 135 -4.06 -2.74 -2.75
N THR A 136 -4.10 -3.46 -1.66
CA THR A 136 -3.47 -4.79 -1.59
C THR A 136 -4.08 -5.66 -0.50
N ASN A 137 -4.02 -6.97 -0.70
CA ASN A 137 -4.23 -7.97 0.34
C ASN A 137 -2.91 -8.45 1.00
N VAL A 138 -1.75 -7.93 0.53
CA VAL A 138 -0.42 -8.26 1.08
C VAL A 138 0.34 -6.95 1.40
N PRO A 139 0.00 -6.28 2.51
CA PRO A 139 0.54 -4.94 2.82
C PRO A 139 2.06 -4.88 2.95
N GLY A 140 2.72 -5.95 3.39
CA GLY A 140 4.19 -6.02 3.48
C GLY A 140 4.93 -5.89 2.14
N THR A 141 4.21 -5.85 1.02
CA THR A 141 4.79 -5.65 -0.33
C THR A 141 4.81 -4.19 -0.79
N VAL A 142 4.19 -3.29 -0.03
CA VAL A 142 4.24 -1.84 -0.28
C VAL A 142 5.66 -1.35 0.01
N GLY A 143 6.23 -0.54 -0.89
CA GLY A 143 7.62 -0.09 -0.82
C GLY A 143 8.62 -1.04 -1.47
N GLY A 144 8.19 -2.14 -2.09
CA GLY A 144 9.03 -3.12 -2.78
C GLY A 144 8.92 -3.05 -4.32
N PHE A 145 9.84 -3.76 -5.01
CA PHE A 145 9.80 -4.04 -6.44
C PHE A 145 9.09 -5.38 -6.67
N VAL A 146 7.76 -5.39 -6.72
CA VAL A 146 6.96 -6.62 -6.51
C VAL A 146 5.88 -6.87 -7.54
N SER A 147 5.51 -5.88 -8.36
CA SER A 147 4.36 -5.97 -9.26
C SER A 147 4.77 -6.31 -10.71
N TYR A 148 3.76 -6.54 -11.55
CA TYR A 148 3.91 -6.68 -12.99
C TYR A 148 3.73 -5.34 -13.74
N GLY A 149 3.92 -4.21 -13.03
CA GLY A 149 3.84 -2.85 -13.58
C GLY A 149 2.80 -1.97 -12.88
N CYS A 150 1.87 -2.54 -12.11
CA CYS A 150 0.93 -1.79 -11.28
C CYS A 150 1.62 -1.11 -10.08
N PHE A 151 0.93 -0.14 -9.49
CA PHE A 151 1.37 0.58 -8.29
C PHE A 151 0.51 0.17 -7.10
N ARG A 152 1.14 -0.53 -6.15
CA ARG A 152 0.46 -1.14 -5.01
C ARG A 152 0.56 -0.23 -3.79
N MET A 153 -0.57 0.09 -3.19
CA MET A 153 -0.69 0.97 -2.02
C MET A 153 -1.27 0.22 -0.81
N TYR A 154 -1.07 0.75 0.38
CA TYR A 154 -1.90 0.37 1.51
C TYR A 154 -3.38 0.70 1.23
N ASN A 155 -4.29 -0.10 1.77
CA ASN A 155 -5.73 0.08 1.50
C ASN A 155 -6.26 1.43 1.96
N GLN A 156 -5.81 1.93 3.10
CA GLN A 156 -6.15 3.26 3.59
C GLN A 156 -5.61 4.38 2.68
N ASP A 157 -4.42 4.20 2.10
CA ASP A 157 -3.77 5.20 1.26
C ASP A 157 -4.42 5.27 -0.13
N VAL A 158 -4.77 4.11 -0.71
CA VAL A 158 -5.48 4.11 -2.00
C VAL A 158 -6.87 4.72 -1.88
N LEU A 159 -7.57 4.55 -0.75
CA LEU A 159 -8.87 5.19 -0.51
C LEU A 159 -8.72 6.71 -0.35
N ASP A 160 -7.69 7.18 0.33
CA ASP A 160 -7.39 8.61 0.45
C ASP A 160 -7.05 9.21 -0.92
N LEU A 161 -6.16 8.58 -1.69
CA LEU A 161 -5.85 9.04 -3.05
C LEU A 161 -7.09 9.01 -3.95
N TYR A 162 -7.90 7.95 -3.86
CA TYR A 162 -9.14 7.79 -4.62
C TYR A 162 -10.10 8.97 -4.39
N SER A 163 -10.21 9.49 -3.17
CA SER A 163 -11.06 10.64 -2.86
C SER A 163 -10.57 11.97 -3.44
N ARG A 164 -9.26 12.05 -3.76
CA ARG A 164 -8.61 13.29 -4.26
C ARG A 164 -8.63 13.43 -5.76
N VAL A 165 -8.83 12.35 -6.51
CA VAL A 165 -8.62 12.29 -7.95
C VAL A 165 -9.89 11.91 -8.71
N SER A 166 -9.92 12.24 -10.00
CA SER A 166 -11.03 11.94 -10.92
C SER A 166 -10.51 11.16 -12.13
N VAL A 167 -11.43 10.58 -12.90
CA VAL A 167 -11.15 10.12 -14.27
C VAL A 167 -10.59 11.30 -15.07
N GLY A 168 -9.53 11.08 -15.84
CA GLY A 168 -8.78 12.12 -16.53
C GLY A 168 -7.62 12.73 -15.74
N THR A 169 -7.50 12.43 -14.41
CA THR A 169 -6.33 12.89 -13.63
C THR A 169 -5.03 12.41 -14.27
N ALA A 170 -4.11 13.35 -14.53
CA ALA A 170 -2.81 13.06 -15.11
C ALA A 170 -1.93 12.24 -14.15
N VAL A 171 -1.27 11.23 -14.69
CA VAL A 171 -0.32 10.36 -13.97
C VAL A 171 1.00 10.34 -14.74
N VAL A 172 2.07 10.75 -14.07
CA VAL A 172 3.43 10.76 -14.64
C VAL A 172 4.27 9.75 -13.88
N VAL A 173 4.81 8.79 -14.60
CA VAL A 173 5.69 7.76 -14.04
C VAL A 173 7.10 8.04 -14.48
N THR A 174 8.02 8.14 -13.52
CA THR A 174 9.45 8.37 -13.73
C THR A 174 10.27 7.30 -12.99
N ARG A 175 11.54 7.25 -13.34
CA ARG A 175 12.52 6.43 -12.60
C ARG A 175 13.10 7.20 -11.43
#